data_dacc121971e03b60322e7e53dd947979
#
_entry.id   dacc121971e03b60322e7e53dd947979
#
_cell.length_a   1.000
_cell.length_b   1.000
_cell.length_c   1.000
_cell.angle_alpha   90.00
_cell.angle_beta   90.00
_cell.angle_gamma   90.00
#
_symmetry.space_group_name_H-M   'P 1'
#
loop_
_entity.id
_entity.type
_entity.pdbx_description
1 polymer ?
#
loop_
_entity_poly.entity_id
_entity_poly.type
_entity_poly.pdbx_seq_one_letter_code
_entity_poly.pdbx_strand_id
1 'polypeptide(L)'
;TLFGPNVILATAGHPMMPELRKHGNQYNMPIHIGENCWLGAGVIVVPGVTIGDNVVIGASSVVTKDIPSNSVAMGTPCRVVRQINDHDKEYYFKDRKIDWSEMQQFLD
;
A
#
# COMPACT_ATOMS: atom_id res chain seq x y z
N THR A 1 -2.64 -5.50 8.98
CA THR A 1 -2.65 -5.00 7.60
C THR A 1 -3.64 -5.81 6.78
N LEU A 2 -4.41 -5.12 5.97
CA LEU A 2 -5.43 -5.71 5.12
C LEU A 2 -5.02 -5.61 3.65
N PHE A 3 -5.15 -6.71 2.94
CA PHE A 3 -4.91 -6.75 1.49
C PHE A 3 -6.22 -6.98 0.76
N GLY A 4 -6.54 -6.11 -0.18
CA GLY A 4 -7.63 -6.35 -1.10
C GLY A 4 -7.33 -7.51 -2.05
N PRO A 5 -8.29 -7.93 -2.88
CA PRO A 5 -8.05 -9.01 -3.83
C PRO A 5 -7.01 -8.61 -4.89
N ASN A 6 -6.26 -9.61 -5.36
CA ASN A 6 -5.27 -9.44 -6.43
C ASN A 6 -4.15 -8.44 -6.11
N VAL A 7 -3.79 -8.26 -4.85
CA VAL A 7 -2.59 -7.51 -4.48
C VAL A 7 -1.37 -8.33 -4.83
N ILE A 8 -0.40 -7.71 -5.50
CA ILE A 8 0.84 -8.35 -5.92
C ILE A 8 2.01 -7.68 -5.22
N LEU A 9 2.81 -8.48 -4.51
CA LEU A 9 4.05 -8.04 -3.88
C LEU A 9 5.19 -8.68 -4.66
N ALA A 10 5.79 -7.91 -5.57
CA ALA A 10 6.84 -8.40 -6.45
C ALA A 10 8.21 -8.09 -5.83
N THR A 11 8.93 -9.12 -5.40
CA THR A 11 10.26 -8.96 -4.80
C THR A 11 11.39 -9.23 -5.78
N ALA A 12 11.09 -9.83 -6.93
CA ALA A 12 12.09 -10.20 -7.93
C ALA A 12 12.08 -9.25 -9.12
N GLY A 13 13.26 -8.96 -9.63
CA GLY A 13 13.43 -8.21 -10.86
C GLY A 13 14.61 -8.74 -11.67
N HIS A 14 14.77 -8.24 -12.87
CA HIS A 14 15.85 -8.63 -13.75
C HIS A 14 16.65 -7.42 -14.22
N PRO A 15 17.95 -7.62 -14.53
CA PRO A 15 18.77 -6.55 -15.07
C PRO A 15 18.22 -5.99 -16.39
N MET A 16 18.47 -4.71 -16.62
CA MET A 16 18.04 -4.05 -17.86
C MET A 16 18.78 -4.56 -19.09
N MET A 17 20.04 -4.99 -18.94
CA MET A 17 20.85 -5.47 -20.05
C MET A 17 20.39 -6.86 -20.50
N PRO A 18 20.03 -7.01 -21.80
CA PRO A 18 19.55 -8.31 -22.32
C PRO A 18 20.53 -9.46 -22.12
N GLU A 19 21.82 -9.20 -22.23
CA GLU A 19 22.86 -10.23 -22.08
C GLU A 19 22.81 -10.88 -20.69
N LEU A 20 22.52 -10.08 -19.66
CA LEU A 20 22.42 -10.59 -18.30
C LEU A 20 21.14 -11.41 -18.09
N ARG A 21 20.04 -11.00 -18.73
CA ARG A 21 18.77 -11.74 -18.63
C ARG A 21 18.82 -13.10 -19.32
N LYS A 22 19.60 -13.23 -20.39
CA LYS A 22 19.74 -14.49 -21.13
C LYS A 22 20.20 -15.64 -20.25
N HIS A 23 20.96 -15.35 -19.22
CA HIS A 23 21.48 -16.34 -18.29
C HIS A 23 20.62 -16.50 -17.04
N GLY A 24 19.42 -15.92 -17.04
CA GLY A 24 18.47 -16.04 -15.93
C GLY A 24 18.82 -15.22 -14.70
N ASN A 25 19.70 -14.24 -14.83
CA ASN A 25 20.04 -13.36 -13.70
C ASN A 25 18.83 -12.61 -13.21
N GLN A 26 18.66 -12.60 -11.89
CA GLN A 26 17.61 -11.82 -11.23
C GLN A 26 18.14 -11.27 -9.92
N TYR A 27 17.51 -10.21 -9.45
CA TYR A 27 17.73 -9.71 -8.10
C TYR A 27 16.46 -9.88 -7.27
N ASN A 28 16.62 -9.98 -5.97
CA ASN A 28 15.51 -10.06 -5.04
C ASN A 28 15.70 -8.97 -3.99
N MET A 29 14.73 -8.07 -3.92
CA MET A 29 14.74 -6.96 -2.95
C MET A 29 13.50 -7.07 -2.09
N PRO A 30 13.67 -7.10 -0.76
CA PRO A 30 12.53 -7.29 0.15
C PRO A 30 11.58 -6.10 0.10
N ILE A 31 10.31 -6.41 0.32
CA ILE A 31 9.27 -5.41 0.51
C ILE A 31 8.92 -5.41 2.00
N HIS A 32 8.86 -4.23 2.60
CA HIS A 32 8.44 -4.07 3.98
C HIS A 32 7.14 -3.29 4.03
N ILE A 33 6.15 -3.83 4.72
CA ILE A 33 4.86 -3.18 4.92
C ILE A 33 4.63 -3.10 6.42
N GLY A 34 4.40 -1.89 6.90
CA GLY A 34 4.19 -1.64 8.32
C GLY A 34 2.86 -2.17 8.86
N GLU A 35 2.54 -1.75 10.06
CA GLU A 35 1.32 -2.16 10.75
C GLU A 35 0.13 -1.32 10.31
N ASN A 36 -1.06 -1.94 10.38
CA ASN A 36 -2.34 -1.25 10.19
C ASN A 36 -2.47 -0.57 8.82
N CYS A 37 -1.93 -1.20 7.77
CA CYS A 37 -2.08 -0.71 6.41
C CYS A 37 -3.29 -1.34 5.74
N TRP A 38 -3.80 -0.65 4.72
CA TRP A 38 -4.82 -1.19 3.83
C TRP A 38 -4.38 -0.95 2.40
N LEU A 39 -4.11 -2.04 1.68
CA LEU A 39 -3.82 -2.00 0.25
C LEU A 39 -5.07 -2.42 -0.51
N GLY A 40 -5.59 -1.52 -1.33
CA GLY A 40 -6.81 -1.77 -2.11
C GLY A 40 -6.62 -2.83 -3.18
N ALA A 41 -7.73 -3.23 -3.80
CA ALA A 41 -7.73 -4.26 -4.83
C ALA A 41 -6.75 -3.93 -5.97
N GLY A 42 -6.00 -4.94 -6.40
CA GLY A 42 -5.12 -4.81 -7.56
C GLY A 42 -3.86 -3.96 -7.36
N VAL A 43 -3.53 -3.59 -6.12
CA VAL A 43 -2.30 -2.86 -5.84
C VAL A 43 -1.09 -3.72 -6.15
N ILE A 44 -0.12 -3.14 -6.83
CA ILE A 44 1.16 -3.79 -7.13
C ILE A 44 2.27 -3.01 -6.43
N VAL A 45 3.11 -3.74 -5.68
CA VAL A 45 4.28 -3.16 -5.03
C VAL A 45 5.53 -3.75 -5.68
N VAL A 46 6.43 -2.88 -6.14
CA VAL A 46 7.65 -3.32 -6.84
C VAL A 46 8.78 -3.64 -5.86
N PRO A 47 9.84 -4.35 -6.32
CA PRO A 47 10.92 -4.79 -5.45
C PRO A 47 11.55 -3.64 -4.63
N GLY A 48 11.82 -3.89 -3.36
CA GLY A 48 12.60 -3.00 -2.50
C GLY A 48 11.83 -1.85 -1.87
N VAL A 49 10.50 -1.78 -2.05
CA VAL A 49 9.69 -0.70 -1.48
C VAL A 49 9.40 -0.94 -0.01
N THR A 50 9.45 0.12 0.78
CA THR A 50 9.00 0.14 2.18
C THR A 50 7.77 1.01 2.29
N ILE A 51 6.70 0.44 2.84
CA ILE A 51 5.47 1.15 3.18
C ILE A 51 5.41 1.27 4.70
N GLY A 52 5.27 2.48 5.20
CA GLY A 52 5.23 2.74 6.64
C GLY A 52 3.99 2.21 7.34
N ASP A 53 3.73 2.68 8.55
CA ASP A 53 2.56 2.28 9.32
C ASP A 53 1.33 3.13 8.98
N ASN A 54 0.14 2.59 9.18
CA ASN A 54 -1.11 3.32 9.00
C ASN A 54 -1.24 3.93 7.60
N VAL A 55 -0.89 3.17 6.56
CA VAL A 55 -0.93 3.65 5.18
C VAL A 55 -2.11 3.04 4.45
N VAL A 56 -2.81 3.86 3.68
CA VAL A 56 -3.87 3.41 2.78
C VAL A 56 -3.41 3.62 1.34
N ILE A 57 -3.43 2.55 0.56
CA ILE A 57 -3.10 2.59 -0.87
C ILE A 57 -4.37 2.35 -1.68
N GLY A 58 -4.71 3.28 -2.55
CA GLY A 58 -5.88 3.16 -3.40
C GLY A 58 -5.81 2.01 -4.40
N ALA A 59 -6.96 1.48 -4.78
CA ALA A 59 -7.06 0.34 -5.69
C ALA A 59 -6.32 0.60 -7.03
N SER A 60 -5.75 -0.47 -7.58
CA SER A 60 -5.03 -0.46 -8.86
C SER A 60 -3.81 0.46 -8.91
N SER A 61 -3.29 0.87 -7.77
CA SER A 61 -2.07 1.66 -7.70
C SER A 61 -0.83 0.81 -7.91
N VAL A 62 0.21 1.41 -8.48
CA VAL A 62 1.53 0.77 -8.61
C VAL A 62 2.52 1.53 -7.75
N VAL A 63 2.94 0.92 -6.65
CA VAL A 63 3.82 1.53 -5.66
C VAL A 63 5.26 1.29 -6.08
N THR A 64 5.93 2.36 -6.53
CA THR A 64 7.30 2.32 -7.06
C THR A 64 8.33 2.97 -6.14
N LYS A 65 7.87 3.69 -5.10
CA LYS A 65 8.72 4.37 -4.12
C LYS A 65 8.17 4.14 -2.73
N ASP A 66 9.03 4.34 -1.73
CA ASP A 66 8.62 4.23 -0.33
C ASP A 66 7.48 5.18 0.00
N ILE A 67 6.57 4.72 0.84
CA ILE A 67 5.42 5.51 1.30
C ILE A 67 5.58 5.76 2.80
N PRO A 68 5.59 7.04 3.23
CA PRO A 68 5.72 7.36 4.65
C PRO A 68 4.48 6.97 5.45
N SER A 69 4.65 6.78 6.75
CA SER A 69 3.57 6.44 7.66
C SER A 69 2.45 7.48 7.65
N ASN A 70 1.24 7.07 8.01
CA ASN A 70 0.06 7.92 8.16
C ASN A 70 -0.38 8.62 6.87
N SER A 71 -0.15 7.98 5.73
CA SER A 71 -0.43 8.55 4.41
C SER A 71 -1.54 7.81 3.70
N VAL A 72 -2.26 8.55 2.87
CA VAL A 72 -3.12 8.01 1.82
C VAL A 72 -2.43 8.26 0.50
N ALA A 73 -2.19 7.20 -0.26
CA ALA A 73 -1.47 7.25 -1.52
C ALA A 73 -2.25 6.52 -2.61
N MET A 74 -2.12 6.96 -3.84
CA MET A 74 -2.80 6.30 -4.95
C MET A 74 -2.18 6.66 -6.30
N GLY A 75 -2.52 5.89 -7.31
CA GLY A 75 -2.19 6.17 -8.70
C GLY A 75 -1.10 5.27 -9.27
N THR A 76 -0.81 5.50 -10.54
CA THR A 76 0.26 4.82 -11.29
C THR A 76 1.06 5.87 -12.04
N PRO A 77 2.24 6.24 -11.55
CA PRO A 77 2.89 5.77 -10.32
C PRO A 77 2.18 6.29 -9.05
N CYS A 78 2.19 5.49 -8.02
CA CYS A 78 1.53 5.83 -6.75
C CYS A 78 2.21 7.04 -6.10
N ARG A 79 1.40 7.98 -5.61
CA ARG A 79 1.87 9.19 -4.92
C ARG A 79 1.03 9.44 -3.68
N VAL A 80 1.66 9.99 -2.66
CA VAL A 80 0.94 10.46 -1.48
C VAL A 80 0.03 11.60 -1.89
N VAL A 81 -1.27 11.47 -1.60
CA VAL A 81 -2.27 12.48 -1.94
C VAL A 81 -2.70 13.29 -0.73
N ARG A 82 -2.60 12.71 0.47
CA ARG A 82 -2.86 13.42 1.73
C ARG A 82 -2.38 12.59 2.91
N GLN A 83 -2.41 13.19 4.08
CA GLN A 83 -2.21 12.49 5.35
C GLN A 83 -3.56 12.04 5.91
N ILE A 84 -3.56 10.98 6.71
CA ILE A 84 -4.72 10.63 7.53
C ILE A 84 -4.94 11.76 8.52
N ASN A 85 -6.19 12.19 8.68
CA ASN A 85 -6.53 13.37 9.48
C ASN A 85 -7.79 13.15 10.33
N ASP A 86 -8.24 14.21 11.05
CA ASP A 86 -9.37 14.11 11.96
C ASP A 86 -10.69 13.81 11.25
N HIS A 87 -10.84 14.17 9.99
CA HIS A 87 -12.03 13.81 9.22
C HIS A 87 -12.18 12.29 9.12
N ASP A 88 -11.07 11.56 9.05
CA ASP A 88 -11.08 10.09 8.99
C ASP A 88 -11.56 9.45 10.31
N LYS A 89 -11.56 10.20 11.42
CA LYS A 89 -12.11 9.75 12.70
C LYS A 89 -13.62 9.88 12.75
N GLU A 90 -14.21 10.71 11.88
CA GLU A 90 -15.63 11.01 11.89
C GLU A 90 -16.39 10.28 10.80
N TYR A 91 -15.74 10.04 9.65
CA TYR A 91 -16.38 9.47 8.46
C TYR A 91 -15.62 8.25 7.98
N TYR A 92 -16.33 7.15 7.74
CA TYR A 92 -15.71 5.96 7.18
C TYR A 92 -15.78 5.89 5.66
N PHE A 93 -16.73 6.62 5.06
CA PHE A 93 -16.90 6.66 3.62
C PHE A 93 -17.75 7.87 3.23
N LYS A 94 -17.16 8.81 2.47
CA LYS A 94 -17.84 10.03 2.03
C LYS A 94 -18.47 10.77 3.22
N ASP A 95 -19.79 10.96 3.20
CA ASP A 95 -20.57 11.66 4.26
C ASP A 95 -21.14 10.70 5.31
N ARG A 96 -20.75 9.44 5.27
CA ARG A 96 -21.22 8.42 6.22
C ARG A 96 -20.40 8.46 7.49
N LYS A 97 -21.06 8.88 8.57
CA LYS A 97 -20.41 9.02 9.87
C LYS A 97 -20.19 7.68 10.56
N ILE A 98 -19.07 7.61 11.27
CA ILE A 98 -18.76 6.49 12.16
C ILE A 98 -19.64 6.62 13.41
N ASP A 99 -20.36 5.53 13.74
CA ASP A 99 -21.04 5.45 15.02
C ASP A 99 -20.09 4.79 16.03
N TRP A 100 -19.35 5.62 16.75
CA TRP A 100 -18.36 5.14 17.72
C TRP A 100 -18.99 4.36 18.88
N SER A 101 -20.24 4.68 19.26
CA SER A 101 -20.92 3.92 20.30
C SER A 101 -21.23 2.50 19.86
N GLU A 102 -21.61 2.31 18.60
CA GLU A 102 -21.82 0.98 18.01
C GLU A 102 -20.49 0.26 17.82
N MET A 103 -19.46 0.98 17.37
CA MET A 103 -18.14 0.41 17.10
C MET A 103 -17.41 -0.03 18.37
N GLN A 104 -17.74 0.53 19.52
CA GLN A 104 -17.04 0.26 20.77
C GLN A 104 -16.95 -1.23 21.10
N GLN A 105 -17.95 -2.01 20.75
CA GLN A 105 -17.95 -3.46 20.96
C GLN A 105 -16.86 -4.20 20.18
N PHE A 106 -16.28 -3.59 19.17
CA PHE A 106 -15.26 -4.19 18.30
C PHE A 106 -13.84 -3.68 18.59
N LEU A 107 -13.67 -2.77 19.56
CA LEU A 107 -12.40 -2.08 19.80
C LEU A 107 -11.54 -2.69 20.90
N ASP A 108 -11.95 -3.75 21.51
CA ASP A 108 -11.22 -4.42 22.61
C ASP A 108 -10.17 -5.40 22.16
#